data_a830d1c1c775d0cfaddb71b53005c529
#
_entry.id   a830d1c1c775d0cfaddb71b53005c529
#
_cell.length_a   1.000
_cell.length_b   1.000
_cell.length_c   1.000
_cell.angle_alpha   90.00
_cell.angle_beta   90.00
_cell.angle_gamma   90.00
#
_symmetry.space_group_name_H-M   'P 1'
#
loop_
_entity.id
_entity.type
_entity.pdbx_description
1 polymer ?
#
loop_
_entity_poly.entity_id
_entity_poly.type
_entity_poly.pdbx_seq_one_letter_code
_entity_poly.pdbx_strand_id
1 'polypeptide(L)'
;MYNNLDTLESNAMGLEAAKILLDIKAVNFSPTEPYILTSGWASPVYIDCRKLISYPKERYRMMQLAVNMLDNGIGFSEIDAVAGGETAGIPYAAWIAQSTEKPMLYVRKKPKGFGRNAQIEGDLSNGAQVLLV
;
A
#
# COMPACT_ATOMS: atom_id res chain seq x y z
N MET A 1 -3.68 -13.92 -16.29
CA MET A 1 -2.78 -13.21 -17.24
C MET A 1 -2.79 -11.75 -16.82
N TYR A 2 -1.65 -11.22 -16.35
CA TYR A 2 -1.52 -9.79 -16.12
C TYR A 2 -1.60 -9.11 -17.50
N ASN A 3 -2.63 -8.29 -17.71
CA ASN A 3 -2.65 -7.40 -18.87
C ASN A 3 -1.41 -6.51 -18.78
N ASN A 4 -0.56 -6.57 -19.81
CA ASN A 4 0.59 -5.68 -19.92
C ASN A 4 0.05 -4.24 -19.95
N LEU A 5 0.17 -3.55 -18.80
CA LEU A 5 0.25 -2.09 -18.82
C LEU A 5 1.25 -1.74 -19.91
N ASP A 6 0.86 -0.87 -20.83
CA ASP A 6 1.83 -0.34 -21.77
C ASP A 6 3.04 0.13 -20.95
N THR A 7 4.21 -0.40 -21.28
CA THR A 7 5.45 -0.15 -20.51
C THR A 7 5.73 1.35 -20.35
N LEU A 8 5.28 2.16 -21.29
CA LEU A 8 5.38 3.62 -21.24
C LEU A 8 4.49 4.24 -20.17
N GLU A 9 3.23 3.79 -20.03
CA GLU A 9 2.30 4.29 -19.02
C GLU A 9 2.72 3.86 -17.61
N SER A 10 3.13 2.60 -17.44
CA SER A 10 3.66 2.10 -16.18
C SER A 10 4.92 2.88 -15.74
N ASN A 11 5.82 3.18 -16.68
CA ASN A 11 7.01 3.98 -16.40
C ASN A 11 6.65 5.42 -16.01
N ALA A 12 5.66 6.05 -16.65
CA ALA A 12 5.22 7.40 -16.33
C ALA A 12 4.63 7.47 -14.91
N MET A 13 3.78 6.51 -14.53
CA MET A 13 3.22 6.41 -13.18
C MET A 13 4.31 6.17 -12.14
N GLY A 14 5.29 5.31 -12.42
CA GLY A 14 6.43 5.06 -11.55
C GLY A 14 7.31 6.29 -11.33
N LEU A 15 7.58 7.07 -12.38
CA LEU A 15 8.33 8.32 -12.29
C LEU A 15 7.58 9.38 -11.47
N GLU A 16 6.27 9.50 -11.64
CA GLU A 16 5.45 10.42 -10.84
C GLU A 16 5.44 10.02 -9.37
N ALA A 17 5.27 8.74 -9.05
CA ALA A 17 5.33 8.22 -7.69
C ALA A 17 6.69 8.49 -7.03
N ALA A 18 7.79 8.25 -7.75
CA ALA A 18 9.15 8.54 -7.28
C ALA A 18 9.34 10.03 -7.00
N LYS A 19 8.85 10.90 -7.88
CA LYS A 19 8.91 12.35 -7.70
C LYS A 19 8.14 12.80 -6.47
N ILE A 20 6.92 12.29 -6.26
CA ILE A 20 6.13 12.59 -5.05
C ILE A 20 6.93 12.24 -3.79
N LEU A 21 7.53 11.04 -3.72
CA LEU A 21 8.31 10.61 -2.56
C LEU A 21 9.56 11.46 -2.33
N LEU A 22 10.22 11.92 -3.39
CA LEU A 22 11.36 12.83 -3.30
C LEU A 22 10.93 14.22 -2.81
N ASP A 23 9.84 14.76 -3.35
CA ASP A 23 9.34 16.12 -3.01
C ASP A 23 8.94 16.20 -1.53
N ILE A 24 8.31 15.18 -0.97
CA ILE A 24 7.99 15.10 0.47
C ILE A 24 9.18 14.67 1.34
N LYS A 25 10.36 14.48 0.74
CA LYS A 25 11.58 14.03 1.43
C LYS A 25 11.38 12.68 2.16
N ALA A 26 10.63 11.77 1.55
CA ALA A 26 10.45 10.41 2.06
C ALA A 26 11.65 9.51 1.72
N VAL A 27 12.46 9.88 0.73
CA VAL A 27 13.66 9.16 0.33
C VAL A 27 14.86 9.77 1.07
N ASN A 28 15.55 8.95 1.84
CA ASN A 28 16.69 9.35 2.66
C ASN A 28 17.95 8.67 2.12
N PHE A 29 19.04 9.41 1.98
CA PHE A 29 20.30 8.93 1.47
C PHE A 29 21.38 9.03 2.56
N SER A 30 22.12 7.96 2.81
CA SER A 30 23.24 7.91 3.73
C SER A 30 24.33 6.98 3.18
N PRO A 31 25.13 7.46 2.21
CA PRO A 31 26.12 6.61 1.54
C PRO A 31 27.32 6.26 2.42
N THR A 32 27.68 7.11 3.39
CA THR A 32 28.82 6.91 4.30
C THR A 32 28.46 6.10 5.53
N GLU A 33 27.21 6.24 6.01
CA GLU A 33 26.68 5.51 7.18
C GLU A 33 25.36 4.84 6.79
N PRO A 34 25.40 3.67 6.14
CA PRO A 34 24.20 3.00 5.63
C PRO A 34 23.20 2.64 6.71
N TYR A 35 21.93 2.68 6.37
CA TYR A 35 20.85 2.20 7.24
C TYR A 35 20.91 0.68 7.39
N ILE A 36 20.89 0.19 8.62
CA ILE A 36 20.75 -1.25 8.88
C ILE A 36 19.27 -1.60 8.87
N LEU A 37 18.85 -2.38 7.88
CA LEU A 37 17.47 -2.84 7.75
C LEU A 37 17.17 -3.97 8.75
N THR A 38 15.89 -4.23 9.01
CA THR A 38 15.45 -5.32 9.90
C THR A 38 15.95 -6.70 9.45
N SER A 39 16.21 -6.86 8.15
CA SER A 39 16.82 -8.05 7.57
C SER A 39 18.31 -8.24 7.90
N GLY A 40 18.96 -7.23 8.50
CA GLY A 40 20.41 -7.17 8.74
C GLY A 40 21.21 -6.61 7.55
N TRP A 41 20.58 -6.31 6.43
CA TRP A 41 21.27 -5.72 5.28
C TRP A 41 21.51 -4.22 5.49
N ALA A 42 22.67 -3.75 5.02
CA ALA A 42 22.99 -2.33 4.96
C ALA A 42 22.52 -1.74 3.63
N SER A 43 21.83 -0.61 3.68
CA SER A 43 21.37 0.12 2.50
C SER A 43 21.75 1.59 2.58
N PRO A 44 22.34 2.17 1.52
CA PRO A 44 22.60 3.62 1.48
C PRO A 44 21.33 4.46 1.28
N VAL A 45 20.18 3.81 1.07
CA VAL A 45 18.90 4.45 0.82
C VAL A 45 17.83 3.86 1.75
N TYR A 46 17.03 4.74 2.36
CA TYR A 46 15.84 4.36 3.13
C TYR A 46 14.63 5.15 2.67
N ILE A 47 13.56 4.46 2.30
CA ILE A 47 12.30 5.09 1.86
C ILE A 47 11.28 4.94 2.97
N ASP A 48 10.84 6.07 3.55
CA ASP A 48 9.77 6.12 4.55
C ASP A 48 8.43 6.46 3.88
N CYS A 49 7.78 5.45 3.32
CA CYS A 49 6.48 5.61 2.69
C CYS A 49 5.41 6.11 3.67
N ARG A 50 5.53 5.83 4.99
CA ARG A 50 4.58 6.28 6.01
C ARG A 50 4.52 7.80 6.14
N LYS A 51 5.56 8.50 5.71
CA LYS A 51 5.59 9.95 5.66
C LYS A 51 4.48 10.54 4.80
N LEU A 52 4.07 9.81 3.76
CA LEU A 52 3.00 10.19 2.84
C LEU A 52 1.66 10.41 3.58
N ILE A 53 1.43 9.77 4.72
CA ILE A 53 0.22 9.92 5.54
C ILE A 53 -0.05 11.39 5.88
N SER A 54 1.00 12.18 6.10
CA SER A 54 0.93 13.58 6.52
C SER A 54 0.78 14.58 5.37
N TYR A 55 0.81 14.13 4.13
CA TYR A 55 0.77 14.98 2.93
C TYR A 55 -0.51 14.71 2.12
N PRO A 56 -1.62 15.39 2.39
CA PRO A 56 -2.94 15.01 1.85
C PRO A 56 -3.03 15.09 0.32
N LYS A 57 -2.40 16.05 -0.33
CA LYS A 57 -2.42 16.20 -1.80
C LYS A 57 -1.62 15.09 -2.47
N GLU A 58 -0.39 14.87 -2.03
CA GLU A 58 0.54 13.85 -2.52
C GLU A 58 -0.01 12.45 -2.26
N ARG A 59 -0.57 12.24 -1.07
CA ARG A 59 -1.26 11.01 -0.69
C ARG A 59 -2.44 10.71 -1.61
N TYR A 60 -3.31 11.71 -1.84
CA TYR A 60 -4.45 11.55 -2.75
C TYR A 60 -3.98 11.14 -4.15
N ARG A 61 -2.96 11.85 -4.68
CA ARG A 61 -2.41 11.52 -6.00
C ARG A 61 -1.77 10.13 -6.04
N MET A 62 -1.01 9.76 -5.01
CA MET A 62 -0.42 8.43 -4.91
C MET A 62 -1.47 7.33 -4.89
N MET A 63 -2.60 7.54 -4.18
CA MET A 63 -3.70 6.57 -4.18
C MET A 63 -4.36 6.45 -5.55
N GLN A 64 -4.51 7.55 -6.29
CA GLN A 64 -5.01 7.49 -7.67
C GLN A 64 -4.08 6.65 -8.56
N LEU A 65 -2.77 6.85 -8.47
CA LEU A 65 -1.79 6.06 -9.23
C LEU A 65 -1.88 4.57 -8.86
N ALA A 66 -1.98 4.26 -7.55
CA ALA A 66 -2.12 2.89 -7.08
C ALA A 66 -3.41 2.23 -7.57
N VAL A 67 -4.55 2.92 -7.47
CA VAL A 67 -5.84 2.41 -7.95
C VAL A 67 -5.80 2.17 -9.45
N ASN A 68 -5.28 3.11 -10.24
CA ASN A 68 -5.17 2.94 -11.69
C ASN A 68 -4.27 1.75 -12.06
N MET A 69 -3.14 1.60 -11.39
CA MET A 69 -2.22 0.47 -11.62
C MET A 69 -2.88 -0.88 -11.30
N LEU A 70 -3.63 -0.95 -10.20
CA LEU A 70 -4.33 -2.15 -9.78
C LEU A 70 -5.49 -2.50 -10.72
N ASP A 71 -6.26 -1.50 -11.13
CA ASP A 71 -7.39 -1.71 -12.04
C ASP A 71 -6.93 -2.19 -13.42
N ASN A 72 -5.89 -1.58 -13.96
CA ASN A 72 -5.27 -2.01 -15.23
C ASN A 72 -4.58 -3.38 -15.14
N GLY A 73 -4.08 -3.76 -13.96
CA GLY A 73 -3.38 -5.04 -13.74
C GLY A 73 -4.31 -6.19 -13.40
N ILE A 74 -4.98 -6.10 -12.26
CA ILE A 74 -5.83 -7.17 -11.70
C ILE A 74 -7.29 -6.96 -12.08
N GLY A 75 -7.74 -5.69 -12.10
CA GLY A 75 -9.13 -5.31 -12.21
C GLY A 75 -9.88 -5.38 -10.88
N PHE A 76 -10.50 -4.28 -10.46
CA PHE A 76 -11.28 -4.25 -9.21
C PHE A 76 -12.58 -5.07 -9.27
N SER A 77 -13.03 -5.49 -10.46
CA SER A 77 -14.13 -6.46 -10.59
C SER A 77 -13.82 -7.81 -9.95
N GLU A 78 -12.54 -8.19 -9.91
CA GLU A 78 -12.08 -9.47 -9.36
C GLU A 78 -11.76 -9.40 -7.86
N ILE A 79 -11.87 -8.20 -7.25
CA ILE A 79 -11.55 -7.98 -5.84
C ILE A 79 -12.83 -7.74 -5.06
N ASP A 80 -13.08 -8.53 -4.03
CA ASP A 80 -14.26 -8.41 -3.16
C ASP A 80 -14.02 -7.47 -1.98
N ALA A 81 -12.79 -7.38 -1.48
CA ALA A 81 -12.44 -6.54 -0.33
C ALA A 81 -10.98 -6.08 -0.35
N VAL A 82 -10.67 -5.03 0.39
CA VAL A 82 -9.31 -4.54 0.61
C VAL A 82 -8.93 -4.72 2.08
N ALA A 83 -7.79 -5.35 2.34
CA ALA A 83 -7.30 -5.58 3.69
C ALA A 83 -5.99 -4.85 3.94
N GLY A 84 -5.87 -4.19 5.10
CA GLY A 84 -4.63 -3.54 5.54
C GLY A 84 -3.89 -4.34 6.59
N GLY A 85 -2.61 -4.61 6.37
CA GLY A 85 -1.74 -5.23 7.38
C GLY A 85 -1.40 -4.26 8.51
N GLU A 86 -1.51 -4.70 9.76
CA GLU A 86 -1.11 -3.91 10.93
C GLU A 86 0.40 -3.62 10.87
N THR A 87 0.83 -2.36 10.96
CA THR A 87 0.09 -1.14 11.25
C THR A 87 0.02 -0.24 10.02
N ALA A 88 1.06 -0.22 9.19
CA ALA A 88 1.23 0.74 8.12
C ALA A 88 0.26 0.53 6.94
N GLY A 89 -0.15 -0.71 6.68
CA GLY A 89 -1.11 -1.02 5.61
C GLY A 89 -2.52 -0.52 5.88
N ILE A 90 -2.91 -0.34 7.15
CA ILE A 90 -4.29 0.04 7.51
C ILE A 90 -4.74 1.35 6.84
N PRO A 91 -4.03 2.48 6.96
CA PRO A 91 -4.48 3.72 6.33
C PRO A 91 -4.49 3.62 4.80
N TYR A 92 -3.53 2.94 4.18
CA TYR A 92 -3.50 2.77 2.73
C TYR A 92 -4.67 1.94 2.22
N ALA A 93 -4.97 0.83 2.89
CA ALA A 93 -6.14 0.00 2.59
C ALA A 93 -7.45 0.80 2.73
N ALA A 94 -7.56 1.65 3.76
CA ALA A 94 -8.74 2.49 3.96
C ALA A 94 -8.95 3.46 2.79
N TRP A 95 -7.89 4.10 2.29
CA TRP A 95 -8.01 5.04 1.16
C TRP A 95 -8.30 4.33 -0.15
N ILE A 96 -7.72 3.15 -0.39
CA ILE A 96 -8.02 2.34 -1.58
C ILE A 96 -9.46 1.85 -1.51
N ALA A 97 -9.90 1.27 -0.40
CA ALA A 97 -11.25 0.81 -0.20
C ALA A 97 -12.29 1.93 -0.40
N GLN A 98 -12.02 3.12 0.15
CA GLN A 98 -12.86 4.31 -0.04
C GLN A 98 -12.94 4.72 -1.51
N SER A 99 -11.80 4.72 -2.23
CA SER A 99 -11.73 5.16 -3.63
C SER A 99 -12.39 4.16 -4.59
N THR A 100 -12.47 2.89 -4.21
CA THR A 100 -13.00 1.79 -5.03
C THR A 100 -14.36 1.30 -4.56
N GLU A 101 -14.93 1.91 -3.49
CA GLU A 101 -16.19 1.52 -2.87
C GLU A 101 -16.23 0.03 -2.45
N LYS A 102 -15.06 -0.52 -2.09
CA LYS A 102 -14.93 -1.91 -1.63
C LYS A 102 -14.98 -2.00 -0.10
N PRO A 103 -15.49 -3.13 0.45
CA PRO A 103 -15.36 -3.45 1.85
C PRO A 103 -13.90 -3.38 2.32
N MET A 104 -13.68 -2.89 3.54
CA MET A 104 -12.36 -2.82 4.14
C MET A 104 -12.24 -3.75 5.33
N LEU A 105 -11.08 -4.38 5.44
CA LEU A 105 -10.66 -5.21 6.56
C LEU A 105 -9.30 -4.72 7.07
N TYR A 106 -8.94 -5.08 8.31
CA TYR A 106 -7.53 -5.04 8.67
C TYR A 106 -7.08 -6.31 9.40
N VAL A 107 -5.81 -6.65 9.20
CA VAL A 107 -5.19 -7.86 9.72
C VAL A 107 -4.20 -7.49 10.82
N ARG A 108 -4.43 -8.02 12.03
CA ARG A 108 -3.53 -7.84 13.17
C ARG A 108 -2.29 -8.73 13.03
N LYS A 109 -1.17 -8.29 13.59
CA LYS A 109 0.05 -9.12 13.70
C LYS A 109 -0.18 -10.35 14.56
N LYS A 110 -1.05 -10.24 15.58
CA LYS A 110 -1.43 -11.32 16.49
C LYS A 110 -2.92 -11.29 16.79
N PRO A 111 -3.56 -12.43 17.07
CA PRO A 111 -4.92 -12.47 17.56
C PRO A 111 -5.12 -11.63 18.81
N LYS A 112 -6.32 -11.13 19.01
CA LYS A 112 -6.68 -10.15 20.05
C LYS A 112 -6.51 -10.62 21.49
N GLY A 113 -6.37 -11.91 21.76
CA GLY A 113 -6.18 -12.49 23.09
C GLY A 113 -7.40 -12.43 24.02
N PHE A 114 -8.50 -11.74 23.64
CA PHE A 114 -9.75 -11.64 24.37
C PHE A 114 -10.95 -11.44 23.40
N GLY A 115 -12.16 -11.64 23.88
CA GLY A 115 -13.36 -11.57 23.06
C GLY A 115 -13.41 -12.68 22.01
N ARG A 116 -13.61 -12.33 20.74
CA ARG A 116 -13.64 -13.28 19.61
C ARG A 116 -12.27 -13.85 19.26
N ASN A 117 -11.20 -13.45 19.91
CA ASN A 117 -9.82 -13.81 19.57
C ASN A 117 -9.48 -13.63 18.07
N ALA A 118 -10.11 -12.64 17.44
CA ALA A 118 -9.99 -12.42 16.01
C ALA A 118 -8.65 -11.78 15.65
N GLN A 119 -8.06 -12.26 14.56
CA GLN A 119 -6.89 -11.65 13.94
C GLN A 119 -7.27 -10.72 12.78
N ILE A 120 -8.44 -10.95 12.18
CA ILE A 120 -9.00 -10.12 11.10
C ILE A 120 -10.19 -9.36 11.68
N GLU A 121 -10.22 -8.05 11.47
CA GLU A 121 -11.32 -7.17 11.84
C GLU A 121 -12.04 -6.71 10.57
N GLY A 122 -13.37 -6.70 10.64
CA GLY A 122 -14.27 -6.47 9.53
C GLY A 122 -15.13 -7.70 9.26
N ASP A 123 -15.89 -7.67 8.19
CA ASP A 123 -16.76 -8.77 7.75
C ASP A 123 -16.40 -9.20 6.34
N LEU A 124 -16.30 -10.50 6.11
CA LEU A 124 -15.86 -11.09 4.86
C LEU A 124 -16.54 -12.43 4.61
N SER A 125 -17.07 -12.61 3.41
CA SER A 125 -17.63 -13.87 2.96
C SER A 125 -16.55 -14.92 2.69
N ASN A 126 -16.86 -16.19 2.95
CA ASN A 126 -15.94 -17.28 2.61
C ASN A 126 -15.68 -17.33 1.10
N GLY A 127 -14.42 -17.50 0.72
CA GLY A 127 -13.98 -17.57 -0.67
C GLY A 127 -13.78 -16.22 -1.36
N ALA A 128 -13.94 -15.10 -0.65
CA ALA A 128 -13.74 -13.77 -1.20
C ALA A 128 -12.28 -13.54 -1.64
N GLN A 129 -12.12 -12.84 -2.75
CA GLN A 129 -10.84 -12.38 -3.27
C GLN A 129 -10.44 -11.07 -2.58
N VAL A 130 -9.30 -11.06 -1.92
CA VAL A 130 -8.87 -9.93 -1.07
C VAL A 130 -7.56 -9.34 -1.58
N LEU A 131 -7.56 -8.02 -1.81
CA LEU A 131 -6.34 -7.25 -2.01
C LEU A 131 -5.72 -6.95 -0.65
N LEU A 132 -4.52 -7.44 -0.37
CA LEU A 132 -3.76 -7.12 0.84
C LEU A 132 -2.76 -5.97 0.56
N VAL A 133 -2.80 -4.95 1.43
CA VAL A 133 -1.97 -3.74 1.39
C VAL A 133 -1.05 -3.67 2.60
#